data_4d59e0f992a431327eb16ca3376ffdb2
#
_entry.id   4d59e0f992a431327eb16ca3376ffdb2
#
_cell.length_a   1.000
_cell.length_b   1.000
_cell.length_c   1.000
_cell.angle_alpha   90.00
_cell.angle_beta   90.00
_cell.angle_gamma   90.00
#
_symmetry.space_group_name_H-M   'P 1'
#
loop_
_entity.id
_entity.type
_entity.pdbx_description
1 polymer ?
#
loop_
_entity_poly.entity_id
_entity_poly.type
_entity_poly.pdbx_seq_one_letter_code
_entity_poly.pdbx_strand_id
1 'polypeptide(L)'
;MFIIEILKSIIFGIVEGITEWLPISSTGHLILIQEFIKYKNQNAAFMEMFNVVIQLGAILAVVVIYFDKLNPFKSGKTAREVQKTWQLWAKVVIAAAPAAIIGLPLDDWFDAHFYNFISVACMLIIYGVAFILLEKRNKNVEPTITSLDRLPYKTALYIGLFQVLSLFPGTSRSGATIVGGLLNGTSRSVVTEFTFFLGIPVMFGASAWKILKFIIKGNTLGFGQFFLLLVAMGVAFGVSLHVIRFLTDYVKKHDFTIFGKYRIGLGVLLIVYGIFKAIF
;
A
#
# COMPACT_ATOMS: atom_id res chain seq x y z
N MET A 1 15.78 1.72 27.98
CA MET A 1 15.03 2.71 27.18
C MET A 1 15.05 2.34 25.69
N PHE A 2 16.19 2.06 25.08
CA PHE A 2 16.29 1.70 23.65
C PHE A 2 15.55 0.40 23.27
N ILE A 3 15.54 -0.61 24.13
CA ILE A 3 14.79 -1.87 23.93
C ILE A 3 13.28 -1.61 23.72
N ILE A 4 12.71 -0.66 24.44
CA ILE A 4 11.28 -0.30 24.27
C ILE A 4 11.03 0.30 22.88
N GLU A 5 11.97 1.11 22.38
CA GLU A 5 11.84 1.66 21.02
C GLU A 5 11.97 0.56 19.95
N ILE A 6 12.80 -0.47 20.19
CA ILE A 6 12.87 -1.66 19.32
C ILE A 6 11.53 -2.41 19.31
N LEU A 7 10.92 -2.64 20.47
CA LEU A 7 9.61 -3.30 20.55
C LEU A 7 8.53 -2.51 19.77
N LYS A 8 8.55 -1.18 19.85
CA LYS A 8 7.67 -0.33 19.05
C LYS A 8 7.92 -0.53 17.55
N SER A 9 9.19 -0.52 17.12
CA SER A 9 9.55 -0.77 15.72
C SER A 9 9.05 -2.12 15.22
N ILE A 10 9.11 -3.16 16.07
CA ILE A 10 8.54 -4.47 15.77
C ILE A 10 7.02 -4.37 15.55
N ILE A 11 6.29 -3.67 16.43
CA ILE A 11 4.83 -3.49 16.31
C ILE A 11 4.50 -2.73 15.00
N PHE A 12 5.21 -1.63 14.71
CA PHE A 12 5.03 -0.89 13.45
C PHE A 12 5.29 -1.76 12.23
N GLY A 13 6.36 -2.57 12.24
CA GLY A 13 6.69 -3.50 11.18
C GLY A 13 5.62 -4.59 10.99
N ILE A 14 5.07 -5.14 12.08
CA ILE A 14 3.98 -6.14 12.01
C ILE A 14 2.75 -5.51 11.37
N VAL A 15 2.34 -4.33 11.85
CA VAL A 15 1.14 -3.65 11.33
C VAL A 15 1.31 -3.29 9.86
N GLU A 16 2.45 -2.72 9.49
CA GLU A 16 2.77 -2.42 8.10
C GLU A 16 2.74 -3.68 7.23
N GLY A 17 3.43 -4.74 7.65
CA GLY A 17 3.50 -6.00 6.90
C GLY A 17 2.15 -6.69 6.70
N ILE A 18 1.20 -6.49 7.61
CA ILE A 18 -0.17 -7.01 7.47
C ILE A 18 -1.01 -6.09 6.58
N THR A 19 -1.03 -4.80 6.90
CA THR A 19 -2.06 -3.87 6.40
C THR A 19 -1.73 -3.26 5.05
N GLU A 20 -0.49 -3.33 4.59
CA GLU A 20 -0.09 -2.83 3.27
C GLU A 20 -0.66 -3.69 2.13
N TRP A 21 -0.70 -5.01 2.30
CA TRP A 21 -1.17 -5.93 1.26
C TRP A 21 -2.68 -6.11 1.28
N LEU A 22 -3.26 -6.17 2.47
CA LEU A 22 -4.70 -6.20 2.62
C LEU A 22 -5.28 -4.84 2.22
N PRO A 23 -6.39 -4.78 1.46
CA PRO A 23 -6.95 -3.51 1.03
C PRO A 23 -7.71 -2.79 2.16
N ILE A 24 -7.03 -2.57 3.32
CA ILE A 24 -7.60 -2.02 4.56
C ILE A 24 -6.95 -0.73 5.05
N SER A 25 -5.96 -0.20 4.31
CA SER A 25 -5.20 1.04 4.60
C SER A 25 -4.18 0.92 5.74
N SER A 26 -2.92 0.69 5.37
CA SER A 26 -1.78 0.75 6.31
C SER A 26 -1.67 2.11 6.99
N THR A 27 -1.82 3.20 6.25
CA THR A 27 -1.80 4.57 6.79
C THR A 27 -2.83 4.76 7.90
N GLY A 28 -4.06 4.27 7.73
CA GLY A 28 -5.11 4.38 8.77
C GLY A 28 -4.72 3.65 10.06
N HIS A 29 -4.10 2.49 9.95
CA HIS A 29 -3.63 1.72 11.11
C HIS A 29 -2.41 2.35 11.78
N LEU A 30 -1.45 2.84 11.00
CA LEU A 30 -0.25 3.49 11.54
C LEU A 30 -0.61 4.78 12.29
N ILE A 31 -1.54 5.59 11.76
CA ILE A 31 -2.05 6.79 12.46
C ILE A 31 -2.69 6.40 13.79
N LEU A 32 -3.54 5.38 13.81
CA LEU A 32 -4.18 4.94 15.04
C LEU A 32 -3.16 4.43 16.06
N ILE A 33 -2.19 3.63 15.63
CA ILE A 33 -1.17 3.11 16.53
C ILE A 33 -0.28 4.22 17.09
N GLN A 34 0.05 5.23 16.30
CA GLN A 34 0.86 6.36 16.75
C GLN A 34 0.21 7.18 17.87
N GLU A 35 -1.12 7.14 18.01
CA GLU A 35 -1.79 7.77 19.16
C GLU A 35 -1.43 7.09 20.47
N PHE A 36 -1.27 5.77 20.47
CA PHE A 36 -1.00 4.99 21.68
C PHE A 36 0.48 4.65 21.86
N ILE A 37 1.20 4.48 20.75
CA ILE A 37 2.60 4.03 20.73
C ILE A 37 3.47 5.13 20.12
N LYS A 38 3.91 6.08 20.97
CA LYS A 38 4.78 7.19 20.55
C LYS A 38 6.24 6.86 20.84
N TYR A 39 7.10 7.10 19.86
CA TYR A 39 8.55 7.06 20.11
C TYR A 39 8.97 8.23 20.99
N LYS A 40 9.87 7.98 21.92
CA LYS A 40 10.50 9.05 22.71
C LYS A 40 11.62 9.68 21.90
N ASN A 41 11.69 11.01 21.93
CA ASN A 41 12.77 11.78 21.30
C ASN A 41 12.88 11.64 19.76
N GLN A 42 11.77 11.30 19.09
CA GLN A 42 11.70 11.35 17.62
C GLN A 42 10.90 12.57 17.18
N ASN A 43 11.46 13.28 16.19
CA ASN A 43 10.78 14.44 15.62
C ASN A 43 9.75 14.02 14.55
N ALA A 44 8.84 14.93 14.22
CA ALA A 44 7.79 14.68 13.24
C ALA A 44 8.36 14.33 11.85
N ALA A 45 9.48 14.96 11.45
CA ALA A 45 10.13 14.70 10.17
C ALA A 45 10.64 13.26 10.06
N PHE A 46 11.22 12.71 11.15
CA PHE A 46 11.62 11.30 11.18
C PHE A 46 10.42 10.39 11.07
N MET A 47 9.34 10.66 11.80
CA MET A 47 8.14 9.80 11.76
C MET A 47 7.44 9.84 10.40
N GLU A 48 7.40 11.00 9.74
CA GLU A 48 6.89 11.13 8.37
C GLU A 48 7.69 10.25 7.39
N MET A 49 9.02 10.34 7.43
CA MET A 49 9.90 9.50 6.62
C MET A 49 9.78 8.02 7.01
N PHE A 50 9.79 7.70 8.31
CA PHE A 50 9.73 6.33 8.84
C PHE A 50 8.50 5.58 8.33
N ASN A 51 7.30 6.19 8.42
CA ASN A 51 6.04 5.56 7.99
C ASN A 51 6.00 5.17 6.51
N VAL A 52 6.73 5.91 5.67
CA VAL A 52 6.80 5.60 4.24
C VAL A 52 7.94 4.61 3.95
N VAL A 53 9.08 4.76 4.60
CA VAL A 53 10.26 3.94 4.30
C VAL A 53 10.13 2.50 4.82
N ILE A 54 9.39 2.26 5.90
CA ILE A 54 9.12 0.88 6.36
C ILE A 54 8.41 0.03 5.30
N GLN A 55 7.66 0.64 4.37
CA GLN A 55 7.04 -0.02 3.23
C GLN A 55 8.07 -0.70 2.31
N LEU A 56 9.33 -0.21 2.28
CA LEU A 56 10.40 -0.90 1.53
C LEU A 56 10.63 -2.32 2.03
N GLY A 57 10.50 -2.56 3.33
CA GLY A 57 10.54 -3.91 3.87
C GLY A 57 9.42 -4.78 3.30
N ALA A 58 8.20 -4.24 3.32
CA ALA A 58 7.03 -4.94 2.79
C ALA A 58 7.17 -5.25 1.29
N ILE A 59 7.57 -4.27 0.45
CA ILE A 59 7.65 -4.48 -1.00
C ILE A 59 8.76 -5.44 -1.41
N LEU A 60 9.85 -5.54 -0.66
CA LEU A 60 10.88 -6.53 -0.90
C LEU A 60 10.34 -7.97 -0.83
N ALA A 61 9.30 -8.22 -0.03
CA ALA A 61 8.63 -9.52 0.00
C ALA A 61 7.97 -9.88 -1.34
N VAL A 62 7.38 -8.90 -2.04
CA VAL A 62 6.85 -9.10 -3.40
C VAL A 62 7.98 -9.44 -4.37
N VAL A 63 9.08 -8.69 -4.31
CA VAL A 63 10.23 -8.95 -5.19
C VAL A 63 10.76 -10.36 -4.99
N VAL A 64 10.84 -10.85 -3.76
CA VAL A 64 11.32 -12.20 -3.45
C VAL A 64 10.32 -13.28 -3.90
N ILE A 65 9.02 -13.13 -3.55
CA ILE A 65 7.99 -14.12 -3.90
C ILE A 65 7.83 -14.25 -5.41
N TYR A 66 7.88 -13.14 -6.14
CA TYR A 66 7.64 -13.09 -7.57
C TYR A 66 8.90 -12.87 -8.40
N PHE A 67 10.09 -13.12 -7.81
CA PHE A 67 11.37 -12.85 -8.46
C PHE A 67 11.45 -13.45 -9.86
N ASP A 68 11.08 -14.70 -10.01
CA ASP A 68 11.11 -15.43 -11.28
C ASP A 68 10.20 -14.79 -12.34
N LYS A 69 9.05 -14.29 -11.93
CA LYS A 69 8.09 -13.63 -12.82
C LYS A 69 8.55 -12.24 -13.24
N LEU A 70 9.17 -11.52 -12.31
CA LEU A 70 9.61 -10.13 -12.48
C LEU A 70 10.98 -9.98 -13.14
N ASN A 71 11.86 -11.00 -13.06
CA ASN A 71 13.21 -10.95 -13.61
C ASN A 71 13.23 -11.34 -15.10
N PRO A 72 13.46 -10.40 -16.05
CA PRO A 72 13.56 -10.72 -17.48
C PRO A 72 14.86 -11.43 -17.84
N PHE A 73 15.87 -11.39 -16.98
CA PHE A 73 17.21 -11.96 -17.19
C PHE A 73 17.36 -13.34 -16.55
N LYS A 74 16.29 -13.94 -16.02
CA LYS A 74 16.35 -15.27 -15.42
C LYS A 74 16.80 -16.31 -16.46
N SER A 75 17.83 -17.08 -16.12
CA SER A 75 18.31 -18.19 -16.94
C SER A 75 17.18 -19.20 -17.20
N GLY A 76 17.12 -19.73 -18.42
CA GLY A 76 16.09 -20.69 -18.84
C GLY A 76 14.78 -20.11 -19.34
N LYS A 77 14.58 -18.79 -19.30
CA LYS A 77 13.42 -18.17 -19.95
C LYS A 77 13.53 -18.21 -21.47
N THR A 78 12.44 -18.56 -22.12
CA THR A 78 12.29 -18.42 -23.58
C THR A 78 12.18 -16.94 -23.97
N ALA A 79 12.48 -16.61 -25.23
CA ALA A 79 12.33 -15.23 -25.74
C ALA A 79 10.91 -14.69 -25.55
N ARG A 80 9.88 -15.54 -25.68
CA ARG A 80 8.48 -15.18 -25.43
C ARG A 80 8.21 -14.84 -23.97
N GLU A 81 8.78 -15.56 -23.01
CA GLU A 81 8.63 -15.28 -21.58
C GLU A 81 9.36 -14.00 -21.19
N VAL A 82 10.54 -13.75 -21.74
CA VAL A 82 11.27 -12.49 -21.58
C VAL A 82 10.43 -11.32 -22.09
N GLN A 83 9.85 -11.43 -23.29
CA GLN A 83 8.96 -10.40 -23.86
C GLN A 83 7.75 -10.15 -22.96
N LYS A 84 7.10 -11.19 -22.43
CA LYS A 84 5.96 -11.04 -21.49
C LYS A 84 6.38 -10.32 -20.21
N THR A 85 7.56 -10.60 -19.68
CA THR A 85 8.09 -9.90 -18.49
C THR A 85 8.27 -8.41 -18.77
N TRP A 86 8.84 -8.04 -19.92
CA TRP A 86 8.98 -6.63 -20.32
C TRP A 86 7.63 -5.94 -20.56
N GLN A 87 6.67 -6.64 -21.16
CA GLN A 87 5.30 -6.11 -21.32
C GLN A 87 4.62 -5.89 -19.96
N LEU A 88 4.84 -6.78 -18.98
CA LEU A 88 4.36 -6.58 -17.62
C LEU A 88 4.97 -5.32 -16.99
N TRP A 89 6.29 -5.14 -17.09
CA TRP A 89 6.96 -3.93 -16.60
C TRP A 89 6.48 -2.66 -17.29
N ALA A 90 6.26 -2.70 -18.60
CA ALA A 90 5.69 -1.55 -19.32
C ALA A 90 4.29 -1.17 -18.80
N LYS A 91 3.42 -2.17 -18.53
CA LYS A 91 2.10 -1.95 -17.91
C LYS A 91 2.23 -1.36 -16.51
N VAL A 92 3.18 -1.85 -15.70
CA VAL A 92 3.46 -1.35 -14.35
C VAL A 92 3.93 0.11 -14.40
N VAL A 93 4.84 0.47 -15.30
CA VAL A 93 5.32 1.85 -15.46
C VAL A 93 4.18 2.78 -15.89
N ILE A 94 3.37 2.37 -16.88
CA ILE A 94 2.21 3.14 -17.33
C ILE A 94 1.21 3.37 -16.18
N ALA A 95 0.98 2.36 -15.35
CA ALA A 95 0.09 2.47 -14.20
C ALA A 95 0.70 3.29 -13.04
N ALA A 96 2.02 3.32 -12.89
CA ALA A 96 2.69 4.12 -11.86
C ALA A 96 2.74 5.62 -12.22
N ALA A 97 2.80 5.94 -13.52
CA ALA A 97 3.00 7.30 -14.01
C ALA A 97 1.96 8.33 -13.50
N PRO A 98 0.64 8.10 -13.52
CA PRO A 98 -0.32 9.09 -13.03
C PRO A 98 -0.09 9.50 -11.58
N ALA A 99 0.14 8.53 -10.69
CA ALA A 99 0.38 8.80 -9.28
C ALA A 99 1.72 9.51 -9.04
N ALA A 100 2.75 9.22 -9.84
CA ALA A 100 4.03 9.92 -9.76
C ALA A 100 3.91 11.38 -10.26
N ILE A 101 3.27 11.60 -11.41
CA ILE A 101 3.11 12.93 -12.00
C ILE A 101 2.27 13.86 -11.11
N ILE A 102 1.23 13.35 -10.47
CA ILE A 102 0.33 14.13 -9.63
C ILE A 102 0.82 14.15 -8.18
N GLY A 103 1.28 13.00 -7.67
CA GLY A 103 1.64 12.83 -6.26
C GLY A 103 2.90 13.57 -5.87
N LEU A 104 3.99 13.48 -6.66
CA LEU A 104 5.25 14.14 -6.29
C LEU A 104 5.14 15.67 -6.14
N PRO A 105 4.47 16.42 -7.06
CA PRO A 105 4.30 17.86 -6.88
C PRO A 105 3.31 18.24 -5.77
N LEU A 106 2.33 17.40 -5.48
CA LEU A 106 1.24 17.72 -4.56
C LEU A 106 1.34 17.01 -3.19
N ASP A 107 2.43 16.26 -2.93
CA ASP A 107 2.64 15.49 -1.71
C ASP A 107 2.45 16.35 -0.43
N ASP A 108 3.14 17.50 -0.34
CA ASP A 108 3.01 18.40 0.81
C ASP A 108 1.60 18.99 0.96
N TRP A 109 0.93 19.26 -0.17
CA TRP A 109 -0.43 19.78 -0.15
C TRP A 109 -1.44 18.74 0.36
N PHE A 110 -1.32 17.48 -0.10
CA PHE A 110 -2.16 16.39 0.39
C PHE A 110 -1.91 16.11 1.88
N ASP A 111 -0.65 16.07 2.29
CA ASP A 111 -0.30 15.87 3.70
C ASP A 111 -0.86 16.99 4.58
N ALA A 112 -0.72 18.26 4.18
CA ALA A 112 -1.20 19.40 4.96
C ALA A 112 -2.73 19.44 5.11
N HIS A 113 -3.50 19.00 4.11
CA HIS A 113 -4.96 19.15 4.12
C HIS A 113 -5.69 17.88 4.53
N PHE A 114 -5.16 16.69 4.24
CA PHE A 114 -5.87 15.42 4.40
C PHE A 114 -5.25 14.44 5.41
N TYR A 115 -4.04 14.69 5.91
CA TYR A 115 -3.41 13.81 6.90
C TYR A 115 -4.00 14.06 8.31
N ASN A 116 -5.28 13.77 8.47
CA ASN A 116 -6.02 13.90 9.72
C ASN A 116 -7.02 12.76 9.90
N PHE A 117 -7.48 12.56 11.16
CA PHE A 117 -8.38 11.47 11.52
C PHE A 117 -9.69 11.43 10.71
N ILE A 118 -10.28 12.60 10.46
CA ILE A 118 -11.57 12.71 9.77
C ILE A 118 -11.41 12.27 8.32
N SER A 119 -10.42 12.79 7.61
CA SER A 119 -10.15 12.43 6.23
C SER A 119 -9.88 10.93 6.09
N VAL A 120 -9.04 10.37 6.96
CA VAL A 120 -8.73 8.94 6.98
C VAL A 120 -9.99 8.11 7.23
N ALA A 121 -10.82 8.48 8.21
CA ALA A 121 -12.05 7.77 8.53
C ALA A 121 -13.06 7.84 7.39
N CYS A 122 -13.25 9.00 6.76
CA CYS A 122 -14.11 9.17 5.60
C CYS A 122 -13.66 8.27 4.44
N MET A 123 -12.38 8.26 4.10
CA MET A 123 -11.86 7.45 3.01
C MET A 123 -11.93 5.94 3.31
N LEU A 124 -11.73 5.53 4.56
CA LEU A 124 -11.96 4.15 4.97
C LEU A 124 -13.42 3.73 4.72
N ILE A 125 -14.39 4.55 5.13
CA ILE A 125 -15.82 4.26 4.96
C ILE A 125 -16.19 4.27 3.48
N ILE A 126 -15.80 5.29 2.71
CA ILE A 126 -16.10 5.41 1.28
C ILE A 126 -15.60 4.18 0.51
N TYR A 127 -14.35 3.81 0.68
CA TYR A 127 -13.79 2.64 0.01
C TYR A 127 -14.31 1.32 0.59
N GLY A 128 -14.68 1.29 1.88
CA GLY A 128 -15.38 0.15 2.47
C GLY A 128 -16.73 -0.11 1.80
N VAL A 129 -17.52 0.94 1.59
CA VAL A 129 -18.80 0.88 0.85
C VAL A 129 -18.54 0.53 -0.61
N ALA A 130 -17.54 1.15 -1.25
CA ALA A 130 -17.18 0.88 -2.64
C ALA A 130 -16.87 -0.61 -2.88
N PHE A 131 -16.09 -1.26 -2.00
CA PHE A 131 -15.84 -2.70 -2.08
C PHE A 131 -17.12 -3.53 -2.02
N ILE A 132 -18.00 -3.26 -1.05
CA ILE A 132 -19.24 -4.01 -0.88
C ILE A 132 -20.15 -3.85 -2.10
N LEU A 133 -20.31 -2.63 -2.61
CA LEU A 133 -21.16 -2.37 -3.76
C LEU A 133 -20.58 -2.98 -5.04
N LEU A 134 -19.27 -2.91 -5.21
CA LEU A 134 -18.60 -3.47 -6.38
C LEU A 134 -18.67 -4.99 -6.41
N GLU A 135 -18.45 -5.64 -5.27
CA GLU A 135 -18.60 -7.11 -5.17
C GLU A 135 -20.04 -7.56 -5.38
N LYS A 136 -21.01 -6.81 -4.85
CA LYS A 136 -22.44 -7.07 -5.10
C LYS A 136 -22.77 -6.95 -6.61
N ARG A 137 -22.26 -5.90 -7.27
CA ARG A 137 -22.42 -5.69 -8.72
C ARG A 137 -21.82 -6.83 -9.53
N ASN A 138 -20.64 -7.28 -9.16
CA ASN A 138 -19.86 -8.27 -9.91
C ASN A 138 -20.21 -9.72 -9.55
N LYS A 139 -21.15 -9.96 -8.64
CA LYS A 139 -21.47 -11.31 -8.14
C LYS A 139 -21.78 -12.32 -9.24
N ASN A 140 -22.49 -11.89 -10.30
CA ASN A 140 -22.91 -12.73 -11.42
C ASN A 140 -22.23 -12.31 -12.74
N VAL A 141 -21.13 -11.57 -12.67
CA VAL A 141 -20.42 -11.08 -13.85
C VAL A 141 -19.10 -11.83 -13.98
N GLU A 142 -18.94 -12.55 -15.09
CA GLU A 142 -17.67 -13.22 -15.41
C GLU A 142 -16.60 -12.18 -15.75
N PRO A 143 -15.42 -12.29 -15.14
CA PRO A 143 -14.34 -11.35 -15.45
C PRO A 143 -13.81 -11.58 -16.88
N THR A 144 -13.63 -10.50 -17.62
CA THR A 144 -13.11 -10.55 -18.99
C THR A 144 -11.60 -10.68 -19.05
N ILE A 145 -10.89 -10.24 -18.00
CA ILE A 145 -9.43 -10.25 -17.90
C ILE A 145 -9.01 -11.22 -16.79
N THR A 146 -8.65 -12.44 -17.17
CA THR A 146 -8.34 -13.56 -16.26
C THR A 146 -6.86 -13.88 -16.16
N SER A 147 -5.99 -13.18 -16.89
CA SER A 147 -4.54 -13.33 -16.81
C SER A 147 -3.81 -12.00 -17.01
N LEU A 148 -2.63 -11.83 -16.38
CA LEU A 148 -1.79 -10.64 -16.55
C LEU A 148 -1.30 -10.43 -17.98
N ASP A 149 -1.07 -11.51 -18.71
CA ASP A 149 -0.67 -11.45 -20.12
C ASP A 149 -1.73 -10.74 -20.96
N ARG A 150 -3.02 -10.99 -20.66
CA ARG A 150 -4.18 -10.40 -21.35
C ARG A 150 -4.60 -9.04 -20.81
N LEU A 151 -3.97 -8.54 -19.75
CA LEU A 151 -4.27 -7.20 -19.21
C LEU A 151 -3.91 -6.13 -20.27
N PRO A 152 -4.89 -5.35 -20.79
CA PRO A 152 -4.62 -4.29 -21.76
C PRO A 152 -3.85 -3.13 -21.12
N TYR A 153 -3.02 -2.44 -21.89
CA TYR A 153 -2.34 -1.21 -21.44
C TYR A 153 -3.32 -0.13 -20.99
N LYS A 154 -4.46 -0.01 -21.66
CA LYS A 154 -5.55 0.89 -21.28
C LYS A 154 -6.08 0.59 -19.87
N THR A 155 -6.30 -0.69 -19.57
CA THR A 155 -6.74 -1.10 -18.23
C THR A 155 -5.65 -0.84 -17.19
N ALA A 156 -4.38 -1.07 -17.51
CA ALA A 156 -3.27 -0.74 -16.62
C ALA A 156 -3.24 0.77 -16.29
N LEU A 157 -3.43 1.63 -17.31
CA LEU A 157 -3.56 3.08 -17.12
C LEU A 157 -4.74 3.45 -16.22
N TYR A 158 -5.92 2.84 -16.43
CA TYR A 158 -7.09 3.09 -15.56
C TYR A 158 -6.82 2.68 -14.11
N ILE A 159 -6.17 1.54 -13.88
CA ILE A 159 -5.74 1.12 -12.52
C ILE A 159 -4.82 2.20 -11.93
N GLY A 160 -3.90 2.74 -12.73
CA GLY A 160 -3.01 3.82 -12.33
C GLY A 160 -3.74 5.14 -12.02
N LEU A 161 -4.78 5.49 -12.77
CA LEU A 161 -5.61 6.66 -12.47
C LEU A 161 -6.37 6.48 -11.15
N PHE A 162 -6.88 5.28 -10.88
CA PHE A 162 -7.47 4.97 -9.57
C PHE A 162 -6.42 5.04 -8.45
N GLN A 163 -5.17 4.68 -8.71
CA GLN A 163 -4.09 4.81 -7.73
C GLN A 163 -3.87 6.26 -7.29
N VAL A 164 -4.12 7.26 -8.14
CA VAL A 164 -4.03 8.69 -7.74
C VAL A 164 -4.92 8.99 -6.53
N LEU A 165 -6.05 8.31 -6.40
CA LEU A 165 -6.94 8.47 -5.23
C LEU A 165 -6.30 8.02 -3.92
N SER A 166 -5.22 7.23 -3.97
CA SER A 166 -4.48 6.84 -2.77
C SER A 166 -3.64 7.97 -2.16
N LEU A 167 -3.54 9.12 -2.83
CA LEU A 167 -2.97 10.35 -2.26
C LEU A 167 -3.83 10.88 -1.10
N PHE A 168 -5.13 10.54 -1.08
CA PHE A 168 -5.96 10.80 0.11
C PHE A 168 -5.67 9.74 1.17
N PRO A 169 -5.12 10.12 2.34
CA PRO A 169 -4.83 9.19 3.43
C PRO A 169 -6.10 8.42 3.86
N GLY A 170 -5.96 7.12 4.11
CA GLY A 170 -7.12 6.26 4.38
C GLY A 170 -7.66 5.50 3.17
N THR A 171 -7.43 5.97 1.94
CA THR A 171 -7.87 5.29 0.72
C THR A 171 -7.29 3.88 0.58
N SER A 172 -6.04 3.67 0.93
CA SER A 172 -5.23 2.49 0.61
C SER A 172 -4.85 2.41 -0.87
N ARG A 173 -3.55 2.36 -1.16
CA ARG A 173 -3.04 2.18 -2.52
C ARG A 173 -3.59 0.88 -3.15
N SER A 174 -3.44 -0.23 -2.43
CA SER A 174 -3.96 -1.54 -2.88
C SER A 174 -5.49 -1.50 -3.03
N GLY A 175 -6.19 -0.82 -2.12
CA GLY A 175 -7.65 -0.67 -2.22
C GLY A 175 -8.08 0.07 -3.48
N ALA A 176 -7.45 1.21 -3.79
CA ALA A 176 -7.77 1.99 -4.98
C ALA A 176 -7.51 1.23 -6.28
N THR A 177 -6.36 0.59 -6.40
CA THR A 177 -5.98 -0.18 -7.60
C THR A 177 -6.86 -1.40 -7.81
N ILE A 178 -7.24 -2.12 -6.73
CA ILE A 178 -8.17 -3.25 -6.81
C ILE A 178 -9.54 -2.78 -7.29
N VAL A 179 -10.10 -1.70 -6.74
CA VAL A 179 -11.36 -1.12 -7.20
C VAL A 179 -11.27 -0.74 -8.68
N GLY A 180 -10.20 -0.05 -9.10
CA GLY A 180 -9.96 0.32 -10.49
C GLY A 180 -9.92 -0.87 -11.44
N GLY A 181 -9.23 -1.95 -11.06
CA GLY A 181 -9.16 -3.16 -11.86
C GLY A 181 -10.48 -3.91 -11.97
N LEU A 182 -11.17 -4.13 -10.85
CA LEU A 182 -12.47 -4.82 -10.82
C LEU A 182 -13.53 -4.06 -11.63
N LEU A 183 -13.54 -2.73 -11.60
CA LEU A 183 -14.41 -1.90 -12.45
C LEU A 183 -14.13 -2.08 -13.96
N ASN A 184 -12.91 -2.43 -14.31
CA ASN A 184 -12.48 -2.67 -15.69
C ASN A 184 -12.47 -4.16 -16.08
N GLY A 185 -13.18 -5.02 -15.35
CA GLY A 185 -13.41 -6.41 -15.71
C GLY A 185 -12.24 -7.35 -15.43
N THR A 186 -11.26 -6.97 -14.58
CA THR A 186 -10.22 -7.90 -14.14
C THR A 186 -10.77 -8.90 -13.11
N SER A 187 -10.25 -10.13 -13.12
CA SER A 187 -10.47 -11.05 -12.01
C SER A 187 -9.79 -10.56 -10.74
N ARG A 188 -10.29 -10.99 -9.57
CA ARG A 188 -9.71 -10.66 -8.26
C ARG A 188 -8.23 -11.04 -8.18
N SER A 189 -7.87 -12.22 -8.65
CA SER A 189 -6.48 -12.70 -8.64
C SER A 189 -5.56 -11.84 -9.51
N VAL A 190 -6.02 -11.48 -10.72
CA VAL A 190 -5.22 -10.65 -11.67
C VAL A 190 -4.97 -9.27 -11.10
N VAL A 191 -6.01 -8.59 -10.61
CA VAL A 191 -5.84 -7.23 -10.08
C VAL A 191 -5.01 -7.22 -8.80
N THR A 192 -5.17 -8.21 -7.92
CA THR A 192 -4.35 -8.32 -6.69
C THR A 192 -2.88 -8.48 -7.03
N GLU A 193 -2.54 -9.39 -7.94
CA GLU A 193 -1.16 -9.61 -8.35
C GLU A 193 -0.59 -8.39 -9.08
N PHE A 194 -1.34 -7.76 -9.97
CA PHE A 194 -0.93 -6.52 -10.63
C PHE A 194 -0.70 -5.38 -9.65
N THR A 195 -1.56 -5.26 -8.63
CA THR A 195 -1.44 -4.29 -7.53
C THR A 195 -0.12 -4.48 -6.76
N PHE A 196 0.30 -5.72 -6.51
CA PHE A 196 1.60 -5.99 -5.88
C PHE A 196 2.76 -5.48 -6.74
N PHE A 197 2.75 -5.78 -8.03
CA PHE A 197 3.81 -5.35 -8.94
C PHE A 197 3.85 -3.83 -9.13
N LEU A 198 2.69 -3.20 -9.21
CA LEU A 198 2.55 -1.76 -9.27
C LEU A 198 3.11 -1.07 -8.01
N GLY A 199 3.01 -1.74 -6.85
CA GLY A 199 3.63 -1.29 -5.61
C GLY A 199 5.14 -1.12 -5.70
N ILE A 200 5.85 -1.91 -6.51
CA ILE A 200 7.32 -1.87 -6.56
C ILE A 200 7.82 -0.46 -6.93
N PRO A 201 7.59 0.08 -8.13
CA PRO A 201 8.11 1.40 -8.48
C PRO A 201 7.52 2.52 -7.61
N VAL A 202 6.27 2.39 -7.17
CA VAL A 202 5.59 3.44 -6.40
C VAL A 202 6.16 3.55 -5.00
N MET A 203 6.34 2.43 -4.27
CA MET A 203 6.89 2.46 -2.91
C MET A 203 8.38 2.81 -2.89
N PHE A 204 9.16 2.33 -3.87
CA PHE A 204 10.55 2.76 -4.02
C PHE A 204 10.62 4.26 -4.31
N GLY A 205 9.80 4.77 -5.23
CA GLY A 205 9.76 6.19 -5.58
C GLY A 205 9.33 7.07 -4.41
N ALA A 206 8.25 6.70 -3.70
CA ALA A 206 7.77 7.44 -2.52
C ALA A 206 8.81 7.46 -1.39
N SER A 207 9.44 6.32 -1.11
CA SER A 207 10.49 6.23 -0.08
C SER A 207 11.71 7.07 -0.43
N ALA A 208 12.17 7.00 -1.70
CA ALA A 208 13.28 7.83 -2.16
C ALA A 208 12.95 9.33 -2.04
N TRP A 209 11.72 9.72 -2.39
CA TRP A 209 11.25 11.09 -2.26
C TRP A 209 11.22 11.57 -0.81
N LYS A 210 10.65 10.78 0.12
CA LYS A 210 10.60 11.13 1.54
C LYS A 210 11.99 11.18 2.19
N ILE A 211 12.91 10.28 1.82
CA ILE A 211 14.30 10.34 2.27
C ILE A 211 14.99 11.62 1.75
N LEU A 212 14.81 11.93 0.46
CA LEU A 212 15.38 13.12 -0.14
C LEU A 212 14.86 14.40 0.56
N LYS A 213 13.54 14.50 0.78
CA LYS A 213 12.93 15.62 1.52
C LYS A 213 13.47 15.74 2.95
N PHE A 214 13.64 14.61 3.65
CA PHE A 214 14.19 14.57 4.99
C PHE A 214 15.60 15.19 5.03
N ILE A 215 16.45 14.82 4.06
CA ILE A 215 17.84 15.35 3.96
C ILE A 215 17.84 16.84 3.57
N ILE A 216 17.04 17.23 2.56
CA ILE A 216 16.98 18.64 2.10
C ILE A 216 16.49 19.58 3.21
N LYS A 217 15.57 19.12 4.07
CA LYS A 217 15.10 19.88 5.25
C LYS A 217 16.16 19.98 6.37
N GLY A 218 17.40 19.53 6.13
CA GLY A 218 18.52 19.61 7.08
C GLY A 218 18.46 18.55 8.20
N ASN A 219 17.61 17.55 8.09
CA ASN A 219 17.57 16.47 9.06
C ASN A 219 18.66 15.45 8.81
N THR A 220 19.17 14.86 9.88
CA THR A 220 20.17 13.79 9.83
C THR A 220 19.63 12.53 10.51
N LEU A 221 19.93 11.39 9.95
CA LEU A 221 19.53 10.10 10.49
C LEU A 221 20.60 9.60 11.47
N GLY A 222 20.30 9.61 12.76
CA GLY A 222 21.19 9.06 13.78
C GLY A 222 21.23 7.52 13.72
N PHE A 223 22.33 6.92 14.22
CA PHE A 223 22.49 5.45 14.22
C PHE A 223 21.30 4.72 14.86
N GLY A 224 20.79 5.22 15.99
CA GLY A 224 19.61 4.62 16.66
C GLY A 224 18.37 4.65 15.79
N GLN A 225 18.09 5.76 15.11
CA GLN A 225 16.96 5.92 14.17
C GLN A 225 17.08 4.97 12.97
N PHE A 226 18.28 4.88 12.41
CA PHE A 226 18.57 3.96 11.31
C PHE A 226 18.34 2.51 11.73
N PHE A 227 18.81 2.13 12.93
CA PHE A 227 18.61 0.78 13.45
C PHE A 227 17.11 0.46 13.67
N LEU A 228 16.34 1.39 14.26
CA LEU A 228 14.90 1.23 14.46
C LEU A 228 14.15 1.06 13.13
N LEU A 229 14.55 1.82 12.12
CA LEU A 229 14.00 1.72 10.76
C LEU A 229 14.28 0.34 10.15
N LEU A 230 15.53 -0.15 10.25
CA LEU A 230 15.90 -1.48 9.76
C LEU A 230 15.14 -2.60 10.46
N VAL A 231 14.94 -2.50 11.78
CA VAL A 231 14.13 -3.47 12.54
C VAL A 231 12.70 -3.49 12.02
N ALA A 232 12.06 -2.32 11.88
CA ALA A 232 10.69 -2.24 11.38
C ALA A 232 10.57 -2.79 9.94
N MET A 233 11.51 -2.44 9.06
CA MET A 233 11.57 -2.97 7.68
C MET A 233 11.75 -4.49 7.65
N GLY A 234 12.66 -5.03 8.45
CA GLY A 234 12.91 -6.48 8.53
C GLY A 234 11.69 -7.26 9.01
N VAL A 235 10.98 -6.72 10.00
CA VAL A 235 9.73 -7.31 10.51
C VAL A 235 8.62 -7.18 9.45
N ALA A 236 8.46 -6.02 8.82
CA ALA A 236 7.49 -5.82 7.75
C ALA A 236 7.74 -6.79 6.59
N PHE A 237 8.99 -7.00 6.19
CA PHE A 237 9.37 -8.01 5.20
C PHE A 237 8.92 -9.42 5.60
N GLY A 238 9.30 -9.87 6.80
CA GLY A 238 8.98 -11.21 7.27
C GLY A 238 7.48 -11.47 7.36
N VAL A 239 6.71 -10.51 7.89
CA VAL A 239 5.24 -10.60 7.97
C VAL A 239 4.62 -10.58 6.56
N SER A 240 5.10 -9.72 5.68
CA SER A 240 4.59 -9.59 4.31
C SER A 240 4.74 -10.87 3.49
N LEU A 241 5.81 -11.65 3.69
CA LEU A 241 5.98 -12.96 3.03
C LEU A 241 4.80 -13.90 3.28
N HIS A 242 4.22 -13.85 4.47
CA HIS A 242 3.07 -14.70 4.84
C HIS A 242 1.75 -14.09 4.35
N VAL A 243 1.58 -12.78 4.53
CA VAL A 243 0.32 -12.07 4.20
C VAL A 243 0.08 -12.04 2.70
N ILE A 244 1.10 -11.85 1.87
CA ILE A 244 0.98 -11.88 0.41
C ILE A 244 0.49 -13.25 -0.06
N ARG A 245 1.06 -14.33 0.46
CA ARG A 245 0.63 -15.70 0.13
C ARG A 245 -0.82 -15.94 0.59
N PHE A 246 -1.12 -15.57 1.83
CA PHE A 246 -2.48 -15.66 2.37
C PHE A 246 -3.48 -14.91 1.47
N LEU A 247 -3.23 -13.65 1.14
CA LEU A 247 -4.14 -12.86 0.32
C LEU A 247 -4.30 -13.44 -1.09
N THR A 248 -3.19 -13.90 -1.70
CA THR A 248 -3.23 -14.53 -3.02
C THR A 248 -4.12 -15.76 -3.04
N ASP A 249 -4.08 -16.58 -1.99
CA ASP A 249 -4.93 -17.77 -1.89
C ASP A 249 -6.36 -17.42 -1.47
N TYR A 250 -6.54 -16.42 -0.63
CA TYR A 250 -7.84 -15.93 -0.19
C TYR A 250 -8.70 -15.44 -1.37
N VAL A 251 -8.17 -14.59 -2.23
CA VAL A 251 -8.92 -13.99 -3.35
C VAL A 251 -9.30 -14.97 -4.46
N LYS A 252 -8.73 -16.17 -4.48
CA LYS A 252 -9.13 -17.25 -5.38
C LYS A 252 -10.49 -17.84 -4.99
N LYS A 253 -10.87 -17.76 -3.70
CA LYS A 253 -12.05 -18.43 -3.13
C LYS A 253 -13.07 -17.45 -2.53
N HIS A 254 -12.65 -16.23 -2.22
CA HIS A 254 -13.45 -15.24 -1.51
C HIS A 254 -13.43 -13.89 -2.24
N ASP A 255 -14.41 -13.06 -1.91
CA ASP A 255 -14.52 -11.69 -2.39
C ASP A 255 -13.91 -10.68 -1.40
N PHE A 256 -13.90 -9.40 -1.79
CA PHE A 256 -13.34 -8.32 -0.95
C PHE A 256 -14.34 -7.74 0.06
N THR A 257 -15.54 -8.31 0.19
CA THR A 257 -16.60 -7.78 1.08
C THR A 257 -16.16 -7.71 2.54
N ILE A 258 -15.39 -8.69 3.03
CA ILE A 258 -14.89 -8.69 4.41
C ILE A 258 -13.99 -7.49 4.69
N PHE A 259 -13.11 -7.14 3.74
CA PHE A 259 -12.24 -5.98 3.87
C PHE A 259 -13.03 -4.67 3.81
N GLY A 260 -14.12 -4.63 3.01
CA GLY A 260 -15.05 -3.51 3.00
C GLY A 260 -15.72 -3.29 4.36
N LYS A 261 -16.24 -4.35 4.97
CA LYS A 261 -16.85 -4.31 6.31
C LYS A 261 -15.84 -3.89 7.37
N TYR A 262 -14.64 -4.45 7.35
CA TYR A 262 -13.56 -4.09 8.26
C TYR A 262 -13.21 -2.60 8.16
N ARG A 263 -13.07 -2.05 6.95
CA ARG A 263 -12.79 -0.62 6.72
C ARG A 263 -13.87 0.28 7.30
N ILE A 264 -15.14 -0.06 7.09
CA ILE A 264 -16.27 0.71 7.67
C ILE A 264 -16.17 0.69 9.20
N GLY A 265 -15.96 -0.49 9.80
CA GLY A 265 -15.81 -0.62 11.25
C GLY A 265 -14.64 0.21 11.80
N LEU A 266 -13.47 0.17 11.14
CA LEU A 266 -12.30 0.96 11.52
C LEU A 266 -12.55 2.47 11.33
N GLY A 267 -13.20 2.88 10.24
CA GLY A 267 -13.55 4.28 9.98
C GLY A 267 -14.50 4.84 11.04
N VAL A 268 -15.53 4.07 11.41
CA VAL A 268 -16.46 4.46 12.50
C VAL A 268 -15.71 4.56 13.83
N LEU A 269 -14.83 3.61 14.15
CA LEU A 269 -14.00 3.65 15.35
C LEU A 269 -13.12 4.90 15.41
N LEU A 270 -12.51 5.28 14.28
CA LEU A 270 -11.70 6.51 14.20
C LEU A 270 -12.53 7.77 14.40
N ILE A 271 -13.77 7.85 13.87
CA ILE A 271 -14.66 8.97 14.08
C ILE A 271 -15.01 9.08 15.57
N VAL A 272 -15.43 7.97 16.19
CA VAL A 272 -15.79 7.94 17.61
C VAL A 272 -14.60 8.34 18.48
N TYR A 273 -13.41 7.82 18.19
CA TYR A 273 -12.18 8.19 18.89
C TYR A 273 -11.84 9.68 18.71
N GLY A 274 -11.95 10.21 17.49
CA GLY A 274 -11.68 11.62 17.20
C GLY A 274 -12.65 12.56 17.92
N ILE A 275 -13.94 12.22 18.00
CA ILE A 275 -14.95 12.97 18.78
C ILE A 275 -14.60 12.93 20.27
N PHE A 276 -14.30 11.75 20.80
CA PHE A 276 -13.91 11.61 22.21
C PHE A 276 -12.70 12.48 22.55
N LYS A 277 -11.64 12.43 21.73
CA LYS A 277 -10.43 13.25 21.90
C LYS A 277 -10.66 14.75 21.78
N ALA A 278 -11.70 15.18 21.06
CA ALA A 278 -12.06 16.61 20.93
C ALA A 278 -12.87 17.13 22.12
N ILE A 279 -13.52 16.24 22.88
CA ILE A 279 -14.36 16.59 24.03
C ILE A 279 -13.57 16.52 25.34
N PHE A 280 -12.62 15.59 25.45
CA PHE A 280 -11.80 15.32 26.63
C PHE A 280 -10.32 15.57 26.38
#